data_f35afcc8164aec92b3525242c92a540a
#
_entry.id   f35afcc8164aec92b3525242c92a540a
#
_cell.length_a   1.000
_cell.length_b   1.000
_cell.length_c   1.000
_cell.angle_alpha   90.00
_cell.angle_beta   90.00
_cell.angle_gamma   90.00
#
_symmetry.space_group_name_H-M   'P 1'
#
loop_
_entity.id
_entity.type
_entity.pdbx_description
1 polymer ?
#
loop_
_entity_poly.entity_id
_entity_poly.type
_entity_poly.pdbx_seq_one_letter_code
_entity_poly.pdbx_strand_id
1 'polypeptide(L)'
;MHKKLLSIALGAMLTLSTIAPTFALPDYVNDGINAKYVNIGPYDSYDNFERFLKNDADATVLVSQRNMADGLSASGLVGAANANLVPVYTSHGSSGVVKDYIFTKDVYIIGGEQVITKELENKLKKSGHNVTRLAGKNRYETSYRVAEEVARLTKVDDVAIVNGKNGEADAVSIASAAIKNKMPVIVTDGKKLNSNLSSVKTYAIGGNSVISESLVKKTKATRLGGKNRFETNKKIIQKFYPGCKKFMILESNGIHRSFALQAITANQPIVLADVKSDKSVLSGAKELLFVYFETLHPNIESSCLAGAAGKGVYKAYETLYKKLGNKRNSMCYTYNPKENYVNKASLRKDYYIFSIDDFYMEYGDYELSSWDFNYLVNKKTMKIYSYGPDHKLRFVK
;
A
#
# COMPACT_ATOMS: atom_id res chain seq x y z
N MET A 1 23.92 -10.68 47.51
CA MET A 1 22.58 -10.02 47.56
C MET A 1 22.70 -8.66 46.90
N HIS A 2 22.34 -8.53 45.63
CA HIS A 2 22.02 -7.30 44.90
C HIS A 2 21.95 -7.62 43.42
N LYS A 3 20.94 -8.41 43.04
CA LYS A 3 20.50 -8.59 41.65
C LYS A 3 18.98 -8.76 41.72
N LYS A 4 18.24 -7.65 41.81
CA LYS A 4 16.79 -7.55 41.59
C LYS A 4 16.41 -6.10 41.89
N LEU A 5 16.50 -5.24 40.89
CA LEU A 5 15.85 -3.89 40.86
C LEU A 5 16.31 -3.18 39.57
N LEU A 6 16.00 -3.78 38.39
CA LEU A 6 16.12 -3.06 37.10
C LEU A 6 15.18 -3.63 36.04
N SER A 7 13.96 -3.98 36.42
CA SER A 7 12.97 -4.50 35.47
C SER A 7 11.57 -3.97 35.69
N ILE A 8 11.41 -2.75 36.22
CA ILE A 8 10.11 -2.08 36.36
C ILE A 8 10.25 -0.59 35.99
N ALA A 9 10.86 -0.28 34.86
CA ALA A 9 10.87 1.09 34.33
C ALA A 9 10.79 1.17 32.81
N LEU A 10 10.44 0.08 32.13
CA LEU A 10 10.29 0.09 30.66
C LEU A 10 8.86 -0.19 30.18
N GLY A 11 7.89 -0.15 31.09
CA GLY A 11 6.48 -0.43 30.81
C GLY A 11 5.54 0.77 30.73
N ALA A 12 6.05 1.99 30.83
CA ALA A 12 5.19 3.18 30.95
C ALA A 12 5.55 4.35 30.03
N MET A 13 6.26 4.12 28.92
CA MET A 13 6.58 5.20 27.97
C MET A 13 6.23 4.86 26.49
N LEU A 14 5.15 4.12 26.29
CA LEU A 14 4.63 3.81 24.94
C LEU A 14 3.26 4.41 24.66
N THR A 15 2.94 5.52 25.32
CA THR A 15 1.71 6.26 25.02
C THR A 15 1.96 7.76 25.03
N LEU A 16 2.80 8.29 24.15
CA LEU A 16 2.80 9.73 23.89
C LEU A 16 3.83 10.04 22.79
N SER A 17 3.43 9.87 21.54
CA SER A 17 3.83 10.75 20.43
C SER A 17 3.06 10.37 19.17
N THR A 18 1.76 10.57 19.20
CA THR A 18 0.93 10.60 18.01
C THR A 18 0.49 12.02 17.77
N ILE A 19 1.40 12.87 17.37
CA ILE A 19 1.04 14.13 16.73
C ILE A 19 1.71 14.10 15.36
N ALA A 20 1.26 13.15 14.51
CA ALA A 20 1.12 13.48 13.11
C ALA A 20 -0.15 14.32 13.04
N PRO A 21 -0.25 15.37 12.20
CA PRO A 21 -1.54 15.94 11.89
C PRO A 21 -2.37 14.82 11.28
N THR A 22 -3.12 14.15 12.12
CA THR A 22 -4.16 13.26 11.71
C THR A 22 -5.21 14.17 11.12
N PHE A 23 -5.30 14.18 9.80
CA PHE A 23 -6.58 14.46 9.18
C PHE A 23 -7.49 13.31 9.60
N ALA A 24 -7.86 13.29 10.86
CA ALA A 24 -8.94 12.48 11.33
C ALA A 24 -10.18 13.10 10.71
N LEU A 25 -10.68 12.48 9.65
CA LEU A 25 -12.08 12.67 9.36
C LEU A 25 -12.84 12.49 10.67
N PRO A 26 -13.79 13.36 10.98
CA PRO A 26 -14.52 13.32 12.25
C PRO A 26 -15.02 11.90 12.53
N ASP A 27 -15.01 11.47 13.78
CA ASP A 27 -15.39 10.11 14.25
C ASP A 27 -16.71 9.56 13.69
N TYR A 28 -17.56 10.42 13.12
CA TYR A 28 -18.84 10.05 12.53
C TYR A 28 -18.75 9.33 11.16
N VAL A 29 -17.58 9.34 10.50
CA VAL A 29 -17.36 8.61 9.25
C VAL A 29 -17.14 7.12 9.50
N ASN A 30 -16.85 6.75 10.72
CA ASN A 30 -16.41 5.43 11.11
C ASN A 30 -17.59 4.50 11.42
N ASP A 31 -18.41 4.17 10.44
CA ASP A 31 -19.54 3.22 10.59
C ASP A 31 -19.04 1.76 10.72
N GLY A 32 -18.19 1.52 11.74
CA GLY A 32 -17.55 0.24 12.01
C GLY A 32 -16.33 -0.06 11.13
N ILE A 33 -15.77 0.96 10.46
CA ILE A 33 -14.52 0.89 9.70
C ILE A 33 -13.44 1.59 10.52
N ASN A 34 -12.36 0.89 10.84
CA ASN A 34 -11.19 1.45 11.50
C ASN A 34 -10.23 2.01 10.45
N ALA A 35 -10.22 3.32 10.24
CA ALA A 35 -9.29 4.01 9.38
C ALA A 35 -8.04 4.41 10.17
N LYS A 36 -6.87 4.05 9.67
CA LYS A 36 -5.56 4.39 10.22
C LYS A 36 -4.74 5.10 9.16
N TYR A 37 -3.88 6.02 9.59
CA TYR A 37 -3.13 6.86 8.69
C TYR A 37 -1.64 6.81 9.01
N VAL A 38 -0.82 6.64 7.97
CA VAL A 38 0.64 6.69 8.08
C VAL A 38 1.16 7.63 6.99
N ASN A 39 1.62 8.80 7.41
CA ASN A 39 2.39 9.68 6.57
C ASN A 39 3.85 9.23 6.61
N ILE A 40 4.43 8.91 5.46
CA ILE A 40 5.81 8.46 5.38
C ILE A 40 6.78 9.66 5.26
N GLY A 41 6.25 10.88 5.12
CA GLY A 41 7.01 12.13 5.13
C GLY A 41 7.95 12.37 3.95
N PRO A 42 8.54 13.56 3.84
CA PRO A 42 9.61 13.83 2.89
C PRO A 42 10.88 13.08 3.27
N TYR A 43 11.77 12.94 2.33
CA TYR A 43 12.98 12.10 2.25
C TYR A 43 13.84 11.95 3.52
N ASP A 44 13.63 12.76 4.55
CA ASP A 44 14.49 12.85 5.74
C ASP A 44 13.82 12.35 7.05
N SER A 45 12.53 12.04 7.04
CA SER A 45 11.85 11.55 8.25
C SER A 45 11.64 10.04 8.19
N TYR A 46 12.57 9.30 8.72
CA TYR A 46 12.43 7.85 8.97
C TYR A 46 11.48 7.52 10.13
N ASP A 47 10.89 8.54 10.77
CA ASP A 47 10.14 8.43 12.03
C ASP A 47 8.92 7.52 11.98
N ASN A 48 8.38 7.27 10.78
CA ASN A 48 7.22 6.38 10.62
C ASN A 48 7.59 4.99 10.05
N PHE A 49 8.85 4.79 9.67
CA PHE A 49 9.34 3.54 9.11
C PHE A 49 9.36 2.41 10.14
N GLU A 50 9.67 2.71 11.39
CA GLU A 50 9.73 1.75 12.51
C GLU A 50 8.43 0.97 12.66
N ARG A 51 7.29 1.57 12.33
CA ARG A 51 5.97 0.93 12.41
C ARG A 51 5.82 -0.29 11.50
N PHE A 52 6.66 -0.41 10.49
CA PHE A 52 6.68 -1.54 9.55
C PHE A 52 7.74 -2.58 9.89
N LEU A 53 8.61 -2.32 10.87
CA LEU A 53 9.61 -3.26 11.30
C LEU A 53 9.03 -4.30 12.26
N LYS A 54 9.41 -5.55 12.06
CA LYS A 54 9.09 -6.64 12.97
C LYS A 54 10.19 -6.74 14.04
N ASN A 55 9.79 -6.86 15.29
CA ASN A 55 10.75 -7.07 16.39
C ASN A 55 11.33 -8.49 16.42
N ASP A 56 10.66 -9.44 15.78
CA ASP A 56 11.02 -10.87 15.69
C ASP A 56 11.59 -11.26 14.32
N ALA A 57 12.15 -10.29 13.57
CA ALA A 57 12.79 -10.57 12.30
C ALA A 57 14.11 -11.31 12.50
N ASP A 58 14.35 -12.35 11.67
CA ASP A 58 15.59 -13.14 11.67
C ASP A 58 16.68 -12.48 10.79
N ALA A 59 16.28 -11.70 9.80
CA ALA A 59 17.18 -11.05 8.86
C ALA A 59 16.72 -9.64 8.48
N THR A 60 17.64 -8.89 7.84
CA THR A 60 17.35 -7.60 7.21
C THR A 60 17.65 -7.67 5.71
N VAL A 61 16.72 -7.22 4.88
CA VAL A 61 16.89 -7.09 3.43
C VAL A 61 17.03 -5.62 3.08
N LEU A 62 18.19 -5.25 2.55
CA LEU A 62 18.53 -3.91 2.12
C LEU A 62 18.24 -3.74 0.63
N VAL A 63 17.45 -2.73 0.28
CA VAL A 63 17.12 -2.37 -1.10
C VAL A 63 17.38 -0.90 -1.35
N SER A 64 17.75 -0.52 -2.57
CA SER A 64 17.95 0.89 -2.89
C SER A 64 16.63 1.64 -2.93
N GLN A 65 16.60 2.78 -2.27
CA GLN A 65 15.47 3.70 -2.33
C GLN A 65 15.27 4.29 -3.74
N ARG A 66 16.34 4.45 -4.52
CA ARG A 66 16.30 5.06 -5.85
C ARG A 66 16.07 4.07 -6.97
N ASN A 67 16.41 2.80 -6.78
CA ASN A 67 16.33 1.77 -7.83
C ASN A 67 15.37 0.65 -7.41
N MET A 68 14.09 0.88 -7.63
CA MET A 68 13.03 -0.10 -7.36
C MET A 68 13.20 -1.42 -8.10
N ALA A 69 13.89 -1.42 -9.24
CA ALA A 69 13.94 -2.60 -10.08
C ALA A 69 14.51 -3.84 -9.37
N ASP A 70 15.53 -3.66 -8.55
CA ASP A 70 16.09 -4.73 -7.73
C ASP A 70 15.20 -5.03 -6.52
N GLY A 71 14.63 -3.98 -5.89
CA GLY A 71 13.70 -4.10 -4.76
C GLY A 71 12.41 -4.85 -5.09
N LEU A 72 11.94 -4.81 -6.36
CA LEU A 72 10.74 -5.52 -6.80
C LEU A 72 10.84 -7.04 -6.57
N SER A 73 12.04 -7.60 -6.68
CA SER A 73 12.27 -9.03 -6.46
C SER A 73 12.41 -9.42 -4.99
N ALA A 74 12.59 -8.46 -4.07
CA ALA A 74 12.92 -8.72 -2.68
C ALA A 74 11.77 -9.34 -1.86
N SER A 75 10.52 -9.16 -2.28
CA SER A 75 9.34 -9.53 -1.49
C SER A 75 9.34 -11.00 -1.06
N GLY A 76 9.62 -11.92 -1.97
CA GLY A 76 9.69 -13.35 -1.67
C GLY A 76 10.76 -13.67 -0.63
N LEU A 77 11.91 -13.00 -0.71
CA LEU A 77 13.02 -13.18 0.24
C LEU A 77 12.65 -12.64 1.63
N VAL A 78 11.98 -11.49 1.69
CA VAL A 78 11.47 -10.93 2.96
C VAL A 78 10.60 -11.96 3.69
N GLY A 79 9.73 -12.65 2.95
CA GLY A 79 8.91 -13.72 3.51
C GLY A 79 9.69 -14.97 3.88
N ALA A 80 10.60 -15.41 3.02
CA ALA A 80 11.37 -16.66 3.20
C ALA A 80 12.38 -16.55 4.36
N ALA A 81 13.01 -15.40 4.52
CA ALA A 81 13.99 -15.13 5.57
C ALA A 81 13.38 -14.54 6.85
N ASN A 82 12.05 -14.41 6.96
CA ASN A 82 11.39 -13.66 8.03
C ASN A 82 12.08 -12.30 8.26
N ALA A 83 12.29 -11.53 7.19
CA ALA A 83 13.14 -10.36 7.23
C ALA A 83 12.37 -9.05 7.39
N ASN A 84 13.06 -8.02 7.88
CA ASN A 84 12.70 -6.63 7.69
C ASN A 84 13.22 -6.14 6.34
N LEU A 85 12.44 -5.32 5.64
CA LEU A 85 12.87 -4.65 4.43
C LEU A 85 13.29 -3.22 4.78
N VAL A 86 14.55 -2.88 4.56
CA VAL A 86 15.11 -1.57 4.91
C VAL A 86 15.61 -0.87 3.65
N PRO A 87 15.07 0.31 3.31
CA PRO A 87 15.55 1.09 2.18
C PRO A 87 16.92 1.72 2.48
N VAL A 88 17.79 1.68 1.47
CA VAL A 88 19.11 2.33 1.52
C VAL A 88 19.06 3.62 0.74
N TYR A 89 19.38 4.71 1.39
CA TYR A 89 19.56 6.00 0.76
C TYR A 89 20.97 6.10 0.15
N THR A 90 21.05 6.53 -1.11
CA THR A 90 22.34 6.78 -1.79
C THR A 90 22.42 8.22 -2.20
N SER A 91 23.35 8.97 -1.63
CA SER A 91 23.62 10.36 -1.94
C SER A 91 25.12 10.57 -2.20
N HIS A 92 25.45 11.29 -3.28
CA HIS A 92 26.84 11.67 -3.61
C HIS A 92 27.86 10.51 -3.55
N GLY A 93 27.42 9.31 -4.03
CA GLY A 93 28.30 8.13 -4.08
C GLY A 93 28.48 7.39 -2.77
N SER A 94 27.85 7.83 -1.67
CA SER A 94 27.78 7.10 -0.41
C SER A 94 26.40 6.50 -0.18
N SER A 95 26.35 5.31 0.39
CA SER A 95 25.11 4.68 0.83
C SER A 95 24.98 4.82 2.36
N GLY A 96 23.85 5.38 2.79
CA GLY A 96 23.48 5.48 4.20
C GLY A 96 22.33 4.53 4.53
N VAL A 97 22.45 3.88 5.67
CA VAL A 97 21.34 3.15 6.31
C VAL A 97 21.20 3.75 7.68
N VAL A 98 19.98 3.91 8.13
CA VAL A 98 19.76 4.21 9.54
C VAL A 98 20.16 2.96 10.31
N LYS A 99 21.35 3.02 10.96
CA LYS A 99 21.95 1.87 11.68
C LYS A 99 21.00 1.29 12.70
N ASP A 100 20.19 2.13 13.28
CA ASP A 100 19.23 1.77 14.31
C ASP A 100 18.09 0.87 13.81
N TYR A 101 18.00 0.63 12.49
CA TYR A 101 16.99 -0.27 11.89
C TYR A 101 17.54 -1.63 11.46
N ILE A 102 18.84 -1.90 11.71
CA ILE A 102 19.46 -3.21 11.43
C ILE A 102 19.75 -3.91 12.75
N PHE A 103 18.75 -4.62 13.28
CA PHE A 103 18.86 -5.34 14.55
C PHE A 103 19.30 -6.80 14.38
N THR A 104 19.29 -7.31 13.15
CA THR A 104 19.47 -8.72 12.84
C THR A 104 20.92 -9.05 12.54
N LYS A 105 21.32 -10.30 12.82
CA LYS A 105 22.66 -10.79 12.52
C LYS A 105 22.87 -10.94 11.00
N ASP A 106 21.87 -11.46 10.29
CA ASP A 106 21.92 -11.72 8.87
C ASP A 106 21.36 -10.56 8.07
N VAL A 107 22.13 -10.10 7.07
CA VAL A 107 21.79 -8.96 6.23
C VAL A 107 21.94 -9.35 4.76
N TYR A 108 20.88 -9.21 4.00
CA TYR A 108 20.88 -9.36 2.55
C TYR A 108 20.94 -7.99 1.87
N ILE A 109 21.84 -7.83 0.90
CA ILE A 109 21.93 -6.64 0.05
C ILE A 109 21.44 -7.00 -1.34
N ILE A 110 20.37 -6.35 -1.81
CA ILE A 110 19.81 -6.60 -3.15
C ILE A 110 20.32 -5.53 -4.14
N GLY A 111 21.05 -5.99 -5.15
CA GLY A 111 21.61 -5.15 -6.21
C GLY A 111 23.13 -4.97 -6.14
N GLY A 112 23.67 -4.48 -7.25
CA GLY A 112 25.12 -4.29 -7.43
C GLY A 112 25.71 -3.12 -6.64
N GLU A 113 27.03 -2.98 -6.71
CA GLU A 113 27.78 -1.97 -5.94
C GLU A 113 27.48 -0.52 -6.40
N GLN A 114 26.97 -0.33 -7.61
CA GLN A 114 26.52 0.97 -8.10
C GLN A 114 25.17 1.40 -7.49
N VAL A 115 24.42 0.44 -6.94
CA VAL A 115 23.09 0.67 -6.34
C VAL A 115 23.21 0.81 -4.83
N ILE A 116 23.97 -0.12 -4.21
CA ILE A 116 24.31 -0.10 -2.78
C ILE A 116 25.82 -0.33 -2.67
N THR A 117 26.54 0.67 -2.20
CA THR A 117 28.00 0.69 -2.27
C THR A 117 28.70 -0.43 -1.51
N LYS A 118 29.89 -0.81 -1.99
CA LYS A 118 30.75 -1.78 -1.29
C LYS A 118 31.22 -1.27 0.08
N GLU A 119 31.32 0.03 0.22
CA GLU A 119 31.66 0.67 1.49
C GLU A 119 30.63 0.34 2.58
N LEU A 120 29.33 0.47 2.27
CA LEU A 120 28.29 0.09 3.22
C LEU A 120 28.34 -1.39 3.57
N GLU A 121 28.52 -2.28 2.59
CA GLU A 121 28.69 -3.71 2.83
C GLU A 121 29.85 -3.99 3.79
N ASN A 122 30.99 -3.32 3.58
CA ASN A 122 32.17 -3.48 4.43
C ASN A 122 31.93 -2.92 5.85
N LYS A 123 31.21 -1.80 5.98
CA LYS A 123 30.83 -1.25 7.29
C LYS A 123 29.97 -2.23 8.08
N LEU A 124 28.97 -2.84 7.42
CA LEU A 124 28.10 -3.84 8.06
C LEU A 124 28.88 -5.08 8.51
N LYS A 125 29.77 -5.59 7.65
CA LYS A 125 30.65 -6.72 8.02
C LYS A 125 31.55 -6.39 9.21
N LYS A 126 32.15 -5.19 9.24
CA LYS A 126 32.97 -4.73 10.38
C LYS A 126 32.14 -4.55 11.66
N SER A 127 30.86 -4.21 11.56
CA SER A 127 29.92 -4.15 12.70
C SER A 127 29.43 -5.52 13.14
N GLY A 128 29.91 -6.60 12.53
CA GLY A 128 29.65 -7.98 12.96
C GLY A 128 28.44 -8.64 12.27
N HIS A 129 27.85 -8.04 11.24
CA HIS A 129 26.76 -8.66 10.49
C HIS A 129 27.28 -9.69 9.48
N ASN A 130 26.51 -10.76 9.27
CA ASN A 130 26.70 -11.70 8.17
C ASN A 130 26.05 -11.13 6.92
N VAL A 131 26.84 -10.60 5.99
CA VAL A 131 26.30 -9.89 4.84
C VAL A 131 26.37 -10.75 3.59
N THR A 132 25.22 -11.00 2.97
CA THR A 132 25.06 -11.70 1.70
C THR A 132 24.56 -10.72 0.62
N ARG A 133 25.38 -10.50 -0.43
CA ARG A 133 24.95 -9.68 -1.57
C ARG A 133 24.34 -10.55 -2.67
N LEU A 134 23.11 -10.21 -3.06
CA LEU A 134 22.40 -10.84 -4.18
C LEU A 134 22.33 -9.84 -5.33
N ALA A 135 23.19 -10.04 -6.32
CA ALA A 135 23.34 -9.13 -7.46
C ALA A 135 23.65 -9.92 -8.76
N GLY A 136 23.11 -9.44 -9.84
CA GLY A 136 23.44 -9.88 -11.21
C GLY A 136 23.91 -8.70 -12.06
N LYS A 137 24.24 -8.97 -13.33
CA LYS A 137 24.66 -7.95 -14.30
C LYS A 137 23.58 -6.91 -14.59
N ASN A 138 22.33 -7.25 -14.32
CA ASN A 138 21.15 -6.41 -14.52
C ASN A 138 20.02 -6.87 -13.58
N ARG A 139 18.92 -6.10 -13.55
CA ARG A 139 17.73 -6.38 -12.70
C ARG A 139 17.13 -7.78 -12.92
N TYR A 140 17.22 -8.30 -14.13
CA TYR A 140 16.69 -9.63 -14.45
C TYR A 140 17.53 -10.71 -13.76
N GLU A 141 18.84 -10.64 -13.90
CA GLU A 141 19.77 -11.56 -13.25
C GLU A 141 19.75 -11.41 -11.72
N THR A 142 19.66 -10.17 -11.21
CA THR A 142 19.48 -9.93 -9.76
C THR A 142 18.24 -10.67 -9.25
N SER A 143 17.11 -10.61 -9.95
CA SER A 143 15.89 -11.29 -9.52
C SER A 143 16.03 -12.82 -9.50
N TYR A 144 16.82 -13.41 -10.38
CA TYR A 144 17.14 -14.85 -10.34
C TYR A 144 17.98 -15.20 -9.12
N ARG A 145 19.01 -14.38 -8.78
CA ARG A 145 19.80 -14.60 -7.56
C ARG A 145 18.95 -14.53 -6.30
N VAL A 146 18.01 -13.61 -6.26
CA VAL A 146 17.03 -13.52 -5.16
C VAL A 146 16.13 -14.76 -5.13
N ALA A 147 15.64 -15.22 -6.28
CA ALA A 147 14.81 -16.41 -6.37
C ALA A 147 15.55 -17.71 -5.96
N GLU A 148 16.82 -17.83 -6.34
CA GLU A 148 17.71 -18.93 -5.91
C GLU A 148 17.86 -18.94 -4.38
N GLU A 149 18.04 -17.77 -3.77
CA GLU A 149 18.16 -17.66 -2.31
C GLU A 149 16.83 -18.00 -1.60
N VAL A 150 15.69 -17.57 -2.14
CA VAL A 150 14.38 -17.99 -1.63
C VAL A 150 14.24 -19.52 -1.67
N ALA A 151 14.62 -20.14 -2.80
CA ALA A 151 14.56 -21.60 -2.95
C ALA A 151 15.54 -22.35 -2.03
N ARG A 152 16.66 -21.72 -1.65
CA ARG A 152 17.59 -22.25 -0.65
C ARG A 152 17.01 -22.23 0.77
N LEU A 153 16.25 -21.17 1.09
CA LEU A 153 15.68 -20.97 2.43
C LEU A 153 14.37 -21.73 2.65
N THR A 154 13.59 -21.97 1.60
CA THR A 154 12.27 -22.59 1.74
C THR A 154 11.86 -23.35 0.47
N LYS A 155 10.89 -24.23 0.62
CA LYS A 155 10.23 -24.83 -0.53
C LYS A 155 9.43 -23.77 -1.31
N VAL A 156 9.62 -23.72 -2.63
CA VAL A 156 8.93 -22.80 -3.52
C VAL A 156 7.78 -23.54 -4.22
N ASP A 157 6.56 -23.18 -3.91
CA ASP A 157 5.36 -23.76 -4.53
C ASP A 157 4.83 -22.87 -5.68
N ASP A 158 4.97 -21.55 -5.55
CA ASP A 158 4.47 -20.55 -6.49
C ASP A 158 5.57 -19.56 -6.88
N VAL A 159 5.51 -19.03 -8.11
CA VAL A 159 6.42 -17.97 -8.63
C VAL A 159 5.60 -16.88 -9.31
N ALA A 160 5.94 -15.61 -9.09
CA ALA A 160 5.39 -14.49 -9.83
C ALA A 160 6.39 -13.99 -10.90
N ILE A 161 5.89 -13.65 -12.08
CA ILE A 161 6.65 -12.99 -13.14
C ILE A 161 6.13 -11.58 -13.32
N VAL A 162 7.00 -10.57 -13.26
CA VAL A 162 6.68 -9.16 -13.45
C VAL A 162 7.54 -8.53 -14.54
N ASN A 163 7.06 -7.45 -15.18
CA ASN A 163 7.87 -6.70 -16.13
C ASN A 163 8.79 -5.71 -15.42
N GLY A 164 10.09 -5.74 -15.72
CA GLY A 164 11.09 -4.90 -15.07
C GLY A 164 11.17 -3.46 -15.59
N LYS A 165 10.48 -3.12 -16.69
CA LYS A 165 10.45 -1.74 -17.22
C LYS A 165 9.17 -1.00 -16.84
N ASN A 166 8.02 -1.65 -17.01
CA ASN A 166 6.69 -1.03 -16.90
C ASN A 166 5.78 -1.75 -15.89
N GLY A 167 6.32 -2.65 -15.08
CA GLY A 167 5.57 -3.49 -14.14
C GLY A 167 5.72 -3.09 -12.66
N GLU A 168 6.13 -1.87 -12.38
CA GLU A 168 6.38 -1.39 -11.02
C GLU A 168 5.12 -1.50 -10.15
N ALA A 169 3.99 -0.99 -10.64
CA ALA A 169 2.70 -1.09 -9.95
C ALA A 169 2.21 -2.55 -9.80
N ASP A 170 2.48 -3.40 -10.79
CA ASP A 170 2.14 -4.81 -10.76
C ASP A 170 2.97 -5.56 -9.70
N ALA A 171 4.26 -5.22 -9.59
CA ALA A 171 5.16 -5.79 -8.60
C ALA A 171 4.81 -5.35 -7.16
N VAL A 172 4.45 -4.08 -6.97
CA VAL A 172 3.91 -3.58 -5.69
C VAL A 172 2.62 -4.31 -5.33
N SER A 173 1.74 -4.53 -6.30
CA SER A 173 0.47 -5.21 -6.09
C SER A 173 0.63 -6.67 -5.61
N ILE A 174 1.66 -7.38 -6.11
CA ILE A 174 1.91 -8.79 -5.74
C ILE A 174 2.77 -8.92 -4.48
N ALA A 175 3.44 -7.86 -4.04
CA ALA A 175 4.47 -7.92 -3.03
C ALA A 175 4.01 -8.52 -1.69
N SER A 176 2.87 -8.07 -1.16
CA SER A 176 2.33 -8.63 0.09
C SER A 176 1.99 -10.12 -0.04
N ALA A 177 1.46 -10.54 -1.21
CA ALA A 177 1.20 -11.95 -1.47
C ALA A 177 2.50 -12.76 -1.62
N ALA A 178 3.53 -12.15 -2.20
CA ALA A 178 4.85 -12.78 -2.33
C ALA A 178 5.51 -12.99 -0.96
N ILE A 179 5.41 -12.02 -0.06
CA ILE A 179 5.88 -12.17 1.33
C ILE A 179 5.13 -13.31 2.03
N LYS A 180 3.80 -13.25 2.03
CA LYS A 180 2.93 -14.22 2.71
C LYS A 180 3.17 -15.66 2.26
N ASN A 181 3.38 -15.86 0.96
CA ASN A 181 3.54 -17.18 0.36
C ASN A 181 5.02 -17.55 0.12
N LYS A 182 5.98 -16.73 0.56
CA LYS A 182 7.42 -16.92 0.30
C LYS A 182 7.70 -17.13 -1.19
N MET A 183 6.97 -16.41 -2.02
CA MET A 183 6.91 -16.59 -3.46
C MET A 183 7.96 -15.73 -4.16
N PRO A 184 8.95 -16.30 -4.87
CA PRO A 184 9.89 -15.53 -5.67
C PRO A 184 9.18 -14.64 -6.68
N VAL A 185 9.68 -13.41 -6.83
CA VAL A 185 9.23 -12.46 -7.86
C VAL A 185 10.34 -12.34 -8.90
N ILE A 186 10.14 -12.95 -10.05
CA ILE A 186 11.11 -12.94 -11.17
C ILE A 186 10.78 -11.77 -12.10
N VAL A 187 11.79 -10.94 -12.31
CA VAL A 187 11.71 -9.77 -13.18
C VAL A 187 12.12 -10.16 -14.59
N THR A 188 11.34 -9.77 -15.60
CA THR A 188 11.60 -10.06 -17.02
C THR A 188 11.41 -8.81 -17.88
N ASP A 189 11.79 -8.90 -19.17
CA ASP A 189 11.48 -7.89 -20.18
C ASP A 189 10.02 -7.98 -20.69
N GLY A 190 9.24 -8.92 -20.15
CA GLY A 190 7.87 -9.21 -20.56
C GLY A 190 7.75 -10.17 -21.74
N LYS A 191 8.87 -10.57 -22.37
CA LYS A 191 8.89 -11.44 -23.58
C LYS A 191 9.70 -12.72 -23.38
N LYS A 192 10.75 -12.66 -22.56
CA LYS A 192 11.71 -13.76 -22.37
C LYS A 192 11.92 -14.07 -20.89
N LEU A 193 12.16 -15.34 -20.62
CA LEU A 193 12.56 -15.85 -19.32
C LEU A 193 13.68 -16.86 -19.53
N ASN A 194 14.76 -16.74 -18.78
CA ASN A 194 15.96 -17.58 -18.90
C ASN A 194 15.94 -18.79 -17.97
N SER A 195 14.82 -19.04 -17.26
CA SER A 195 14.66 -20.19 -16.38
C SER A 195 13.51 -21.08 -16.81
N ASN A 196 13.60 -22.37 -16.48
CA ASN A 196 12.50 -23.31 -16.64
C ASN A 196 11.65 -23.33 -15.35
N LEU A 197 10.41 -22.86 -15.46
CA LEU A 197 9.45 -22.83 -14.35
C LEU A 197 8.37 -23.90 -14.48
N SER A 198 8.58 -24.95 -15.29
CA SER A 198 7.55 -25.94 -15.59
C SER A 198 7.10 -26.79 -14.39
N SER A 199 7.91 -26.86 -13.35
CA SER A 199 7.65 -27.64 -12.13
C SER A 199 7.00 -26.83 -10.99
N VAL A 200 6.82 -25.52 -11.17
CA VAL A 200 6.23 -24.63 -10.15
C VAL A 200 5.05 -23.88 -10.75
N LYS A 201 4.06 -23.62 -9.91
CA LYS A 201 2.92 -22.83 -10.33
C LYS A 201 3.31 -21.38 -10.53
N THR A 202 3.07 -20.87 -11.73
CA THR A 202 3.55 -19.56 -12.14
C THR A 202 2.39 -18.59 -12.35
N TYR A 203 2.55 -17.36 -11.89
CA TYR A 203 1.64 -16.24 -12.13
C TYR A 203 2.32 -15.16 -12.97
N ALA A 204 1.71 -14.79 -14.09
CA ALA A 204 2.12 -13.65 -14.90
C ALA A 204 1.33 -12.40 -14.45
N ILE A 205 2.02 -11.45 -13.83
CA ILE A 205 1.39 -10.29 -13.23
C ILE A 205 1.40 -9.13 -14.23
N GLY A 206 0.22 -8.68 -14.61
CA GLY A 206 0.03 -7.62 -15.60
C GLY A 206 -0.67 -8.04 -16.88
N GLY A 207 -1.12 -7.06 -17.64
CA GLY A 207 -1.82 -7.24 -18.91
C GLY A 207 -0.90 -7.67 -20.06
N ASN A 208 -1.47 -7.90 -21.25
CA ASN A 208 -0.74 -8.35 -22.44
C ASN A 208 0.28 -7.33 -22.93
N SER A 209 0.10 -6.05 -22.62
CA SER A 209 1.06 -4.99 -22.98
C SER A 209 2.37 -5.05 -22.19
N VAL A 210 2.37 -5.68 -21.01
CA VAL A 210 3.55 -5.77 -20.13
C VAL A 210 4.14 -7.18 -20.09
N ILE A 211 3.32 -8.23 -20.12
CA ILE A 211 3.76 -9.64 -20.21
C ILE A 211 3.11 -10.27 -21.45
N SER A 212 3.91 -10.66 -22.42
CA SER A 212 3.43 -11.21 -23.69
C SER A 212 2.69 -12.54 -23.51
N GLU A 213 1.72 -12.80 -24.40
CA GLU A 213 0.98 -14.06 -24.40
C GLU A 213 1.87 -15.26 -24.71
N SER A 214 2.90 -15.06 -25.52
CA SER A 214 3.89 -16.12 -25.82
C SER A 214 4.67 -16.54 -24.57
N LEU A 215 5.03 -15.57 -23.69
CA LEU A 215 5.71 -15.88 -22.43
C LEU A 215 4.76 -16.61 -21.45
N VAL A 216 3.50 -16.17 -21.36
CA VAL A 216 2.49 -16.84 -20.53
C VAL A 216 2.29 -18.29 -20.95
N LYS A 217 2.15 -18.56 -22.27
CA LYS A 217 2.02 -19.92 -22.80
C LYS A 217 3.27 -20.76 -22.54
N LYS A 218 4.47 -20.19 -22.80
CA LYS A 218 5.75 -20.89 -22.59
C LYS A 218 5.93 -21.32 -21.12
N THR A 219 5.56 -20.47 -20.18
CA THR A 219 5.70 -20.73 -18.74
C THR A 219 4.48 -21.43 -18.11
N LYS A 220 3.44 -21.69 -18.90
CA LYS A 220 2.13 -22.18 -18.43
C LYS A 220 1.57 -21.33 -17.27
N ALA A 221 1.89 -20.04 -17.26
CA ALA A 221 1.52 -19.16 -16.17
C ALA A 221 0.03 -18.82 -16.16
N THR A 222 -0.54 -18.70 -14.98
CA THR A 222 -1.87 -18.09 -14.80
C THR A 222 -1.71 -16.58 -14.85
N ARG A 223 -2.37 -15.91 -15.81
CA ARG A 223 -2.33 -14.47 -15.91
C ARG A 223 -3.20 -13.81 -14.83
N LEU A 224 -2.60 -12.96 -14.03
CA LEU A 224 -3.28 -12.00 -13.16
C LEU A 224 -3.00 -10.59 -13.72
N GLY A 225 -3.86 -10.15 -14.63
CA GLY A 225 -3.72 -8.88 -15.32
C GLY A 225 -5.06 -8.32 -15.75
N GLY A 226 -5.21 -7.01 -15.70
CA GLY A 226 -6.37 -6.25 -16.12
C GLY A 226 -6.04 -5.27 -17.24
N LYS A 227 -6.99 -4.41 -17.60
CA LYS A 227 -6.81 -3.33 -18.58
C LYS A 227 -5.85 -2.24 -18.07
N ASN A 228 -5.75 -2.10 -16.75
CA ASN A 228 -4.88 -1.14 -16.08
C ASN A 228 -4.36 -1.74 -14.76
N ARG A 229 -3.49 -0.99 -14.07
CA ARG A 229 -2.88 -1.39 -12.79
C ARG A 229 -3.90 -1.68 -11.69
N PHE A 230 -5.02 -0.97 -11.65
CA PHE A 230 -6.06 -1.14 -10.63
C PHE A 230 -6.82 -2.45 -10.82
N GLU A 231 -7.17 -2.81 -12.05
CA GLU A 231 -7.78 -4.10 -12.35
C GLU A 231 -6.82 -5.27 -12.09
N THR A 232 -5.53 -5.09 -12.40
CA THR A 232 -4.49 -6.08 -12.07
C THR A 232 -4.43 -6.27 -10.55
N ASN A 233 -4.33 -5.19 -9.79
CA ASN A 233 -4.30 -5.19 -8.34
C ASN A 233 -5.54 -5.87 -7.74
N LYS A 234 -6.74 -5.54 -8.22
CA LYS A 234 -7.98 -6.17 -7.80
C LYS A 234 -7.96 -7.69 -7.99
N LYS A 235 -7.50 -8.19 -9.13
CA LYS A 235 -7.40 -9.63 -9.42
C LYS A 235 -6.41 -10.33 -8.48
N ILE A 236 -5.31 -9.69 -8.14
CA ILE A 236 -4.33 -10.21 -7.18
C ILE A 236 -4.97 -10.33 -5.80
N ILE A 237 -5.66 -9.30 -5.33
CA ILE A 237 -6.35 -9.30 -4.04
C ILE A 237 -7.39 -10.43 -4.00
N GLN A 238 -8.23 -10.53 -5.02
CA GLN A 238 -9.25 -11.58 -5.12
C GLN A 238 -8.64 -12.99 -5.10
N LYS A 239 -7.46 -13.17 -5.70
CA LYS A 239 -6.76 -14.45 -5.76
C LYS A 239 -6.13 -14.85 -4.43
N PHE A 240 -5.39 -13.94 -3.80
CA PHE A 240 -4.53 -14.26 -2.65
C PHE A 240 -5.13 -13.88 -1.30
N TYR A 241 -6.18 -13.04 -1.29
CA TYR A 241 -6.81 -12.52 -0.09
C TYR A 241 -8.35 -12.59 -0.14
N PRO A 242 -8.93 -13.74 -0.51
CA PRO A 242 -10.39 -13.86 -0.54
C PRO A 242 -10.98 -13.62 0.85
N GLY A 243 -11.98 -12.74 0.94
CA GLY A 243 -12.67 -12.42 2.20
C GLY A 243 -11.87 -11.56 3.18
N CYS A 244 -10.73 -10.97 2.77
CA CYS A 244 -9.96 -10.08 3.61
C CYS A 244 -10.79 -8.88 4.09
N LYS A 245 -10.56 -8.45 5.33
CA LYS A 245 -11.26 -7.32 5.96
C LYS A 245 -10.32 -6.17 6.33
N LYS A 246 -9.02 -6.36 6.13
CA LYS A 246 -7.98 -5.37 6.43
C LYS A 246 -7.18 -5.10 5.17
N PHE A 247 -7.07 -3.84 4.80
CA PHE A 247 -6.39 -3.44 3.58
C PHE A 247 -5.46 -2.27 3.86
N MET A 248 -4.34 -2.25 3.13
CA MET A 248 -3.50 -1.08 3.02
C MET A 248 -3.86 -0.33 1.74
N ILE A 249 -4.08 0.96 1.84
CA ILE A 249 -4.39 1.84 0.72
C ILE A 249 -3.13 2.61 0.37
N LEU A 250 -2.70 2.51 -0.88
CA LEU A 250 -1.55 3.23 -1.41
C LEU A 250 -1.98 4.05 -2.62
N GLU A 251 -1.72 5.34 -2.59
CA GLU A 251 -2.00 6.22 -3.71
C GLU A 251 -1.13 5.86 -4.92
N SER A 252 -1.76 5.60 -6.06
CA SER A 252 -1.08 5.12 -7.26
C SER A 252 -0.24 6.18 -7.97
N ASN A 253 -0.61 7.47 -7.87
CA ASN A 253 0.11 8.57 -8.51
C ASN A 253 1.33 9.01 -7.69
N GLY A 254 1.30 8.74 -6.39
CA GLY A 254 2.39 8.99 -5.44
C GLY A 254 3.21 7.75 -5.13
N ILE A 255 3.25 6.72 -6.00
CA ILE A 255 4.19 5.60 -5.82
C ILE A 255 5.61 6.17 -5.99
N HIS A 256 6.01 6.98 -5.03
CA HIS A 256 7.40 7.29 -4.83
C HIS A 256 8.09 5.99 -4.42
N ARG A 257 9.01 5.62 -5.23
CA ARG A 257 9.64 4.30 -5.38
C ARG A 257 10.10 3.65 -4.08
N SER A 258 10.50 4.45 -3.11
CA SER A 258 11.00 3.98 -1.82
C SER A 258 9.91 3.58 -0.82
N PHE A 259 8.75 4.22 -0.87
CA PHE A 259 7.71 4.08 0.16
C PHE A 259 6.79 2.90 -0.10
N ALA A 260 6.58 2.56 -1.38
CA ALA A 260 5.89 1.33 -1.74
C ALA A 260 6.60 0.09 -1.16
N LEU A 261 7.94 0.11 -1.07
CA LEU A 261 8.72 -0.97 -0.47
C LEU A 261 8.50 -1.08 1.04
N GLN A 262 8.34 0.03 1.75
CA GLN A 262 8.06 0.03 3.19
C GLN A 262 6.67 -0.53 3.49
N ALA A 263 5.68 -0.12 2.72
CA ALA A 263 4.31 -0.61 2.83
C ALA A 263 4.19 -2.14 2.59
N ILE A 264 5.09 -2.70 1.80
CA ILE A 264 5.13 -4.14 1.48
C ILE A 264 5.25 -5.02 2.74
N THR A 265 5.92 -4.55 3.79
CA THR A 265 6.19 -5.35 5.00
C THR A 265 4.96 -5.55 5.89
N ALA A 266 3.94 -4.72 5.78
CA ALA A 266 2.71 -4.92 6.52
C ALA A 266 1.90 -6.04 5.86
N ASN A 267 1.84 -7.18 6.41
CA ASN A 267 1.19 -8.42 5.97
C ASN A 267 -0.30 -8.28 5.57
N GLN A 268 -0.63 -7.22 4.83
CA GLN A 268 -1.96 -6.85 4.37
C GLN A 268 -1.96 -6.66 2.85
N PRO A 269 -3.06 -7.00 2.15
CA PRO A 269 -3.17 -6.71 0.72
C PRO A 269 -3.12 -5.21 0.45
N ILE A 270 -2.27 -4.82 -0.50
CA ILE A 270 -2.15 -3.44 -0.95
C ILE A 270 -3.23 -3.17 -1.99
N VAL A 271 -4.04 -2.15 -1.75
CA VAL A 271 -4.97 -1.59 -2.74
C VAL A 271 -4.33 -0.34 -3.34
N LEU A 272 -4.00 -0.42 -4.62
CA LEU A 272 -3.60 0.77 -5.37
C LEU A 272 -4.83 1.62 -5.63
N ALA A 273 -4.80 2.87 -5.22
CA ALA A 273 -5.92 3.79 -5.35
C ALA A 273 -5.56 5.07 -6.11
N ASP A 274 -6.48 5.59 -6.87
CA ASP A 274 -6.57 6.97 -7.31
C ASP A 274 -8.04 7.41 -7.25
N VAL A 275 -8.31 8.67 -7.55
CA VAL A 275 -9.68 9.23 -7.47
C VAL A 275 -10.70 8.42 -8.28
N LYS A 276 -10.30 7.87 -9.43
CA LYS A 276 -11.19 7.19 -10.39
C LYS A 276 -11.08 5.65 -10.35
N SER A 277 -10.18 5.09 -9.56
CA SER A 277 -10.02 3.64 -9.48
C SER A 277 -11.22 2.97 -8.80
N ASP A 278 -11.54 1.73 -9.21
CA ASP A 278 -12.61 0.93 -8.61
C ASP A 278 -12.25 0.49 -7.19
N LYS A 279 -13.05 0.90 -6.21
CA LYS A 279 -12.91 0.56 -4.79
C LYS A 279 -13.77 -0.62 -4.34
N SER A 280 -14.46 -1.28 -5.27
CA SER A 280 -15.40 -2.38 -4.94
C SER A 280 -14.73 -3.57 -4.22
N VAL A 281 -13.41 -3.72 -4.37
CA VAL A 281 -12.63 -4.75 -3.66
C VAL A 281 -12.64 -4.54 -2.14
N LEU A 282 -12.88 -3.31 -1.68
CA LEU A 282 -12.94 -2.95 -0.25
C LEU A 282 -14.28 -3.29 0.41
N SER A 283 -15.27 -3.77 -0.35
CA SER A 283 -16.62 -3.98 0.18
C SER A 283 -16.65 -4.86 1.43
N GLY A 284 -17.12 -4.27 2.53
CA GLY A 284 -17.18 -4.89 3.85
C GLY A 284 -15.84 -4.98 4.58
N ALA A 285 -14.85 -4.18 4.19
CA ALA A 285 -13.63 -3.98 4.95
C ALA A 285 -13.94 -3.47 6.36
N LYS A 286 -13.11 -3.83 7.32
CA LYS A 286 -13.20 -3.41 8.72
C LYS A 286 -12.03 -2.53 9.15
N GLU A 287 -10.92 -2.61 8.42
CA GLU A 287 -9.74 -1.79 8.68
C GLU A 287 -9.11 -1.35 7.37
N LEU A 288 -8.84 -0.05 7.25
CA LEU A 288 -8.10 0.56 6.16
C LEU A 288 -6.88 1.28 6.74
N LEU A 289 -5.70 0.92 6.26
CA LEU A 289 -4.45 1.62 6.58
C LEU A 289 -4.07 2.48 5.37
N PHE A 290 -4.28 3.79 5.47
CA PHE A 290 -3.85 4.74 4.45
C PHE A 290 -2.37 5.04 4.62
N VAL A 291 -1.58 4.72 3.59
CA VAL A 291 -0.15 5.04 3.53
C VAL A 291 0.04 6.07 2.42
N TYR A 292 0.53 7.24 2.78
CA TYR A 292 0.65 8.37 1.87
C TYR A 292 1.94 9.17 2.11
N PHE A 293 2.26 9.98 1.12
CA PHE A 293 3.41 10.88 1.14
C PHE A 293 2.91 12.32 1.14
N GLU A 294 3.42 13.14 2.07
CA GLU A 294 3.02 14.53 2.30
C GLU A 294 1.52 14.69 2.61
N THR A 295 0.64 14.48 1.62
CA THR A 295 -0.80 14.65 1.78
C THR A 295 -1.57 13.52 1.12
N LEU A 296 -2.61 13.03 1.79
CA LEU A 296 -3.56 12.08 1.21
C LEU A 296 -4.62 12.86 0.42
N HIS A 297 -4.88 12.45 -0.83
CA HIS A 297 -5.92 13.10 -1.63
C HIS A 297 -7.31 12.80 -1.05
N PRO A 298 -8.11 13.82 -0.63
CA PRO A 298 -9.37 13.63 0.11
C PRO A 298 -10.38 12.73 -0.61
N ASN A 299 -10.46 12.83 -1.93
CA ASN A 299 -11.38 11.99 -2.72
C ASN A 299 -10.94 10.53 -2.83
N ILE A 300 -9.65 10.23 -2.69
CA ILE A 300 -9.16 8.84 -2.61
C ILE A 300 -9.65 8.25 -1.30
N GLU A 301 -9.45 8.95 -0.20
CA GLU A 301 -9.91 8.55 1.12
C GLU A 301 -11.42 8.32 1.16
N SER A 302 -12.20 9.33 0.80
CA SER A 302 -13.67 9.27 0.79
C SER A 302 -14.21 8.14 -0.08
N SER A 303 -13.63 7.91 -1.27
CA SER A 303 -14.01 6.80 -2.14
C SER A 303 -13.67 5.44 -1.55
N CYS A 304 -12.53 5.31 -0.85
CA CYS A 304 -12.16 4.07 -0.18
C CYS A 304 -13.09 3.77 1.00
N LEU A 305 -13.42 4.76 1.81
CA LEU A 305 -14.39 4.61 2.91
C LEU A 305 -15.79 4.24 2.40
N ALA A 306 -16.25 4.89 1.32
CA ALA A 306 -17.50 4.52 0.67
C ALA A 306 -17.46 3.08 0.12
N GLY A 307 -16.34 2.67 -0.44
CA GLY A 307 -16.11 1.29 -0.90
C GLY A 307 -16.20 0.28 0.24
N ALA A 308 -15.57 0.59 1.37
CA ALA A 308 -15.58 -0.23 2.58
C ALA A 308 -16.97 -0.34 3.21
N ALA A 309 -17.75 0.76 3.22
CA ALA A 309 -19.12 0.78 3.72
C ALA A 309 -20.07 -0.10 2.89
N GLY A 310 -19.71 -0.47 1.68
CA GLY A 310 -20.40 -1.49 0.89
C GLY A 310 -20.80 -1.05 -0.51
N LYS A 311 -21.18 -2.03 -1.33
CA LYS A 311 -21.45 -1.82 -2.77
C LYS A 311 -22.50 -0.76 -3.05
N GLY A 312 -23.54 -0.65 -2.24
CA GLY A 312 -24.61 0.34 -2.41
C GLY A 312 -24.14 1.76 -2.17
N VAL A 313 -23.37 1.96 -1.08
CA VAL A 313 -22.76 3.25 -0.71
C VAL A 313 -21.76 3.67 -1.79
N TYR A 314 -20.90 2.74 -2.21
CA TYR A 314 -19.91 3.02 -3.24
C TYR A 314 -20.56 3.44 -4.56
N LYS A 315 -21.60 2.73 -5.00
CA LYS A 315 -22.37 3.12 -6.21
C LYS A 315 -23.01 4.51 -6.07
N ALA A 316 -23.51 4.83 -4.89
CA ALA A 316 -24.07 6.17 -4.62
C ALA A 316 -22.98 7.25 -4.68
N TYR A 317 -21.81 6.99 -4.09
CA TYR A 317 -20.64 7.87 -4.18
C TYR A 317 -20.23 8.12 -5.64
N GLU A 318 -20.08 7.06 -6.45
CA GLU A 318 -19.73 7.18 -7.87
C GLU A 318 -20.76 7.99 -8.65
N THR A 319 -22.06 7.79 -8.36
CA THR A 319 -23.16 8.53 -8.99
C THR A 319 -23.07 10.00 -8.65
N LEU A 320 -22.84 10.32 -7.37
CA LEU A 320 -22.69 11.68 -6.88
C LEU A 320 -21.46 12.35 -7.52
N TYR A 321 -20.30 11.69 -7.44
CA TYR A 321 -19.05 12.20 -7.99
C TYR A 321 -19.13 12.42 -9.51
N LYS A 322 -19.73 11.49 -10.25
CA LYS A 322 -19.93 11.62 -11.70
C LYS A 322 -20.83 12.80 -12.07
N LYS A 323 -21.85 13.07 -11.27
CA LYS A 323 -22.83 14.15 -11.54
C LYS A 323 -22.31 15.52 -11.18
N LEU A 324 -21.71 15.66 -10.02
CA LEU A 324 -21.30 16.95 -9.46
C LEU A 324 -19.83 17.26 -9.75
N GLY A 325 -19.02 16.23 -9.94
CA GLY A 325 -17.58 16.35 -10.12
C GLY A 325 -16.90 16.88 -8.87
N ASN A 326 -15.65 17.21 -9.03
CA ASN A 326 -14.88 17.94 -8.04
C ASN A 326 -14.73 19.38 -8.54
N LYS A 327 -15.54 20.30 -8.05
CA LYS A 327 -15.48 21.71 -8.44
C LYS A 327 -14.21 22.41 -7.95
N ARG A 328 -13.59 21.86 -6.90
CA ARG A 328 -12.30 22.26 -6.35
C ARG A 328 -11.52 21.00 -5.95
N ASN A 329 -10.21 20.98 -6.13
CA ASN A 329 -9.37 19.83 -5.74
C ASN A 329 -9.45 19.50 -4.24
N SER A 330 -9.84 20.48 -3.42
CA SER A 330 -10.03 20.35 -1.98
C SER A 330 -11.37 19.72 -1.57
N MET A 331 -12.39 19.69 -2.45
CA MET A 331 -13.71 19.18 -2.07
C MET A 331 -13.80 17.67 -2.17
N CYS A 332 -14.43 17.04 -1.18
CA CYS A 332 -14.81 15.64 -1.21
C CYS A 332 -16.24 15.40 -0.70
N TYR A 333 -16.78 14.21 -1.00
CA TYR A 333 -18.10 13.76 -0.55
C TYR A 333 -17.94 12.62 0.44
N THR A 334 -18.14 12.90 1.71
CA THR A 334 -17.95 11.91 2.78
C THR A 334 -19.27 11.23 3.13
N TYR A 335 -19.29 9.89 3.06
CA TYR A 335 -20.45 9.12 3.50
C TYR A 335 -20.65 9.27 5.01
N ASN A 336 -21.77 9.86 5.38
CA ASN A 336 -22.11 10.17 6.77
C ASN A 336 -23.55 9.72 7.13
N PRO A 337 -23.74 8.46 7.50
CA PRO A 337 -25.07 7.93 7.82
C PRO A 337 -25.68 8.51 9.11
N LYS A 338 -24.85 9.14 9.94
CA LYS A 338 -25.26 9.69 11.24
C LYS A 338 -25.32 11.22 11.27
N GLU A 339 -25.28 11.86 10.07
CA GLU A 339 -25.30 13.30 9.96
C GLU A 339 -26.42 13.93 10.79
N ASN A 340 -26.06 14.84 11.70
CA ASN A 340 -26.99 15.40 12.68
C ASN A 340 -28.07 16.27 12.03
N TYR A 341 -27.75 16.98 10.96
CA TYR A 341 -28.71 17.80 10.24
C TYR A 341 -29.80 16.98 9.54
N VAL A 342 -29.50 15.72 9.18
CA VAL A 342 -30.48 14.81 8.58
C VAL A 342 -31.14 13.95 9.65
N ASN A 343 -31.92 14.59 10.52
CA ASN A 343 -32.50 13.95 11.71
C ASN A 343 -33.75 13.09 11.44
N LYS A 344 -34.35 13.14 10.24
CA LYS A 344 -35.54 12.37 9.90
C LYS A 344 -35.19 10.89 9.62
N ALA A 345 -35.70 9.98 10.45
CA ALA A 345 -35.46 8.54 10.32
C ALA A 345 -35.83 7.98 8.91
N SER A 346 -36.89 8.52 8.28
CA SER A 346 -37.29 8.15 6.91
C SER A 346 -36.20 8.46 5.89
N LEU A 347 -35.50 9.60 6.00
CA LEU A 347 -34.43 9.96 5.09
C LEU A 347 -33.24 9.01 5.25
N ARG A 348 -32.86 8.66 6.47
CA ARG A 348 -31.76 7.68 6.72
C ARG A 348 -32.12 6.29 6.18
N LYS A 349 -33.38 5.89 6.22
CA LYS A 349 -33.86 4.62 5.67
C LYS A 349 -33.76 4.59 4.13
N ASP A 350 -34.16 5.66 3.46
CA ASP A 350 -34.37 5.67 2.02
C ASP A 350 -33.19 6.25 1.22
N TYR A 351 -32.25 6.93 1.90
CA TYR A 351 -31.12 7.60 1.26
C TYR A 351 -29.77 7.21 1.85
N TYR A 352 -28.73 7.25 1.03
CA TYR A 352 -27.34 7.39 1.45
C TYR A 352 -27.07 8.88 1.65
N ILE A 353 -26.45 9.26 2.75
CA ILE A 353 -26.19 10.65 3.13
C ILE A 353 -24.71 10.93 2.96
N PHE A 354 -24.39 12.02 2.27
CA PHE A 354 -23.01 12.48 2.07
C PHE A 354 -22.90 13.93 2.51
N SER A 355 -21.98 14.23 3.42
CA SER A 355 -21.54 15.60 3.70
C SER A 355 -20.57 16.07 2.62
N ILE A 356 -20.44 17.39 2.51
CA ILE A 356 -19.42 18.02 1.68
C ILE A 356 -18.36 18.55 2.62
N ASP A 357 -17.15 18.11 2.42
CA ASP A 357 -16.00 18.59 3.16
C ASP A 357 -15.07 19.32 2.18
N ASP A 358 -14.63 20.51 2.55
CA ASP A 358 -13.68 21.31 1.78
C ASP A 358 -12.42 21.49 2.62
N PHE A 359 -11.31 20.97 2.10
CA PHE A 359 -10.00 21.04 2.74
C PHE A 359 -9.25 22.24 2.16
N TYR A 360 -8.95 23.23 2.97
CA TYR A 360 -8.10 24.36 2.54
C TYR A 360 -6.91 24.53 3.47
N MET A 361 -5.83 25.05 2.90
CA MET A 361 -4.64 25.39 3.69
C MET A 361 -4.70 26.87 4.09
N GLU A 362 -4.64 27.13 5.38
CA GLU A 362 -4.46 28.44 5.94
C GLU A 362 -3.21 28.45 6.82
N TYR A 363 -2.22 29.28 6.46
CA TYR A 363 -0.95 29.45 7.19
C TYR A 363 -0.16 28.15 7.49
N GLY A 364 -0.28 27.13 6.63
CA GLY A 364 0.44 25.86 6.80
C GLY A 364 -0.34 24.78 7.56
N ASP A 365 -1.47 25.12 8.14
CA ASP A 365 -2.41 24.15 8.72
C ASP A 365 -3.59 23.91 7.77
N TYR A 366 -4.11 22.68 7.78
CA TYR A 366 -5.30 22.36 7.03
C TYR A 366 -6.53 22.54 7.91
N GLU A 367 -7.47 23.34 7.46
CA GLU A 367 -8.76 23.45 8.09
C GLU A 367 -9.83 22.71 7.27
N LEU A 368 -10.72 22.02 8.01
CA LEU A 368 -11.89 21.38 7.44
C LEU A 368 -13.08 22.33 7.60
N SER A 369 -13.61 22.84 6.49
CA SER A 369 -14.90 23.52 6.52
C SER A 369 -16.00 22.56 6.05
N SER A 370 -16.98 22.29 6.91
CA SER A 370 -18.21 21.63 6.52
C SER A 370 -19.18 22.63 5.94
N TRP A 371 -19.73 22.34 4.78
CA TRP A 371 -20.79 23.15 4.20
C TRP A 371 -22.14 22.76 4.82
N ASP A 372 -23.02 23.73 5.04
CA ASP A 372 -24.38 23.51 5.60
C ASP A 372 -25.31 22.69 4.66
N PHE A 373 -24.74 21.97 3.71
CA PHE A 373 -25.46 21.18 2.74
C PHE A 373 -24.99 19.74 2.74
N ASN A 374 -25.97 18.84 2.67
CA ASN A 374 -25.75 17.42 2.47
C ASN A 374 -26.32 17.00 1.10
N TYR A 375 -25.70 15.98 0.51
CA TYR A 375 -26.28 15.29 -0.62
C TYR A 375 -26.86 13.95 -0.18
N LEU A 376 -28.10 13.72 -0.59
CA LEU A 376 -28.83 12.49 -0.31
C LEU A 376 -29.02 11.74 -1.64
N VAL A 377 -28.52 10.50 -1.69
CA VAL A 377 -28.69 9.64 -2.88
C VAL A 377 -29.73 8.57 -2.56
N ASN A 378 -30.84 8.57 -3.29
CA ASN A 378 -31.92 7.62 -3.05
C ASN A 378 -31.45 6.17 -3.30
N LYS A 379 -31.63 5.27 -2.33
CA LYS A 379 -31.13 3.89 -2.38
C LYS A 379 -31.71 3.06 -3.53
N LYS A 380 -32.92 3.34 -3.96
CA LYS A 380 -33.61 2.62 -5.03
C LYS A 380 -33.34 3.21 -6.42
N THR A 381 -33.46 4.53 -6.54
CA THR A 381 -33.43 5.20 -7.84
C THR A 381 -32.08 5.80 -8.21
N MET A 382 -31.15 5.88 -7.27
CA MET A 382 -29.87 6.59 -7.37
C MET A 382 -30.02 8.08 -7.77
N LYS A 383 -31.20 8.67 -7.63
CA LYS A 383 -31.40 10.11 -7.81
C LYS A 383 -30.77 10.88 -6.68
N ILE A 384 -30.16 12.01 -7.01
CA ILE A 384 -29.43 12.88 -6.09
C ILE A 384 -30.33 14.04 -5.66
N TYR A 385 -30.30 14.36 -4.38
CA TYR A 385 -30.99 15.48 -3.78
C TYR A 385 -30.03 16.27 -2.91
N SER A 386 -30.12 17.59 -2.94
CA SER A 386 -29.49 18.43 -1.93
C SER A 386 -30.42 18.62 -0.73
N TYR A 387 -29.84 18.73 0.45
CA TYR A 387 -30.55 18.95 1.72
C TYR A 387 -29.81 20.02 2.51
N GLY A 388 -30.41 21.19 2.62
CA GLY A 388 -29.80 22.36 3.25
C GLY A 388 -30.38 22.67 4.61
N PRO A 389 -30.00 23.82 5.21
CA PRO A 389 -30.42 24.27 6.54
C PRO A 389 -31.93 24.47 6.68
N ASP A 390 -32.63 24.67 5.58
CA ASP A 390 -34.10 24.79 5.55
C ASP A 390 -34.82 23.41 5.61
N HIS A 391 -34.07 22.33 5.76
CA HIS A 391 -34.57 20.94 5.86
C HIS A 391 -35.46 20.50 4.68
N LYS A 392 -35.21 21.03 3.48
CA LYS A 392 -35.93 20.65 2.25
C LYS A 392 -35.07 19.84 1.32
N LEU A 393 -35.65 18.75 0.77
CA LEU A 393 -35.06 17.99 -0.30
C LEU A 393 -35.29 18.70 -1.64
N ARG A 394 -34.19 18.93 -2.37
CA ARG A 394 -34.24 19.50 -3.73
C ARG A 394 -33.56 18.55 -4.69
N PHE A 395 -34.30 18.15 -5.73
CA PHE A 395 -33.73 17.28 -6.76
C PHE A 395 -32.60 18.00 -7.51
N VAL A 396 -31.46 17.33 -7.64
CA VAL A 396 -30.31 17.82 -8.40
C VAL A 396 -30.47 17.34 -9.84
N LYS A 397 -30.82 18.28 -10.73
CA LYS A 397 -31.05 18.04 -12.19
C LYS A 397 -29.75 17.67 -12.91
#